data_910f1d26e04b7d69e54cc4ac7e18def4
#
_entry.id   910f1d26e04b7d69e54cc4ac7e18def4
#
_cell.length_a   1.000
_cell.length_b   1.000
_cell.length_c   1.000
_cell.angle_alpha   90.00
_cell.angle_beta   90.00
_cell.angle_gamma   90.00
#
_symmetry.space_group_name_H-M   'P 1'
#
loop_
_entity.id
_entity.type
_entity.pdbx_description
1 polymer ?
#
loop_
_entity_poly.entity_id
_entity_poly.type
_entity_poly.pdbx_seq_one_letter_code
_entity_poly.pdbx_strand_id
1 'polypeptide(L)'
;MERIAGCPNLRDMGGIKVKNGYVKPGRLIRSGALWRLEDKDIAKLGSIAAVYDMRSENERAYHPDPEIPGAEYIHIPITENGRRRFVQSKRTLPDKVEDILEGYRCSEPASAQRMREVYSGMVLSADAGRCLEGIIRTVVEQREGAVIYHCSAGKDRAGVISAMLLRLLGAEDSAIYADYLYTNTALSHELEEARSAALALIGDERAANYVLGFFAACPCWLAAALDTLDKNFYSIEGYIAQMTKVTEWEAEEFKRICIEKSPD
;
A
#
# COMPACT_ATOMS: atom_id res chain seq x y z
N MET A 1 -16.88 -2.93 -4.97
CA MET A 1 -17.14 -1.73 -4.14
C MET A 1 -17.23 -0.52 -5.06
N GLU A 2 -18.19 0.38 -4.86
CA GLU A 2 -18.28 1.64 -5.62
C GLU A 2 -17.06 2.54 -5.35
N ARG A 3 -16.67 3.34 -6.35
CA ARG A 3 -15.57 4.30 -6.22
C ARG A 3 -15.95 5.37 -5.19
N ILE A 4 -15.07 5.59 -4.22
CA ILE A 4 -15.23 6.63 -3.18
C ILE A 4 -14.35 7.83 -3.55
N ALA A 5 -14.98 8.95 -3.84
CA ALA A 5 -14.29 10.14 -4.36
C ALA A 5 -13.24 10.69 -3.38
N GLY A 6 -13.52 10.65 -2.08
CA GLY A 6 -12.60 11.12 -1.03
C GLY A 6 -11.33 10.26 -0.88
N CYS A 7 -11.29 9.06 -1.45
CA CYS A 7 -10.14 8.17 -1.38
C CYS A 7 -9.94 7.40 -2.71
N PRO A 8 -9.33 8.02 -3.73
CA PRO A 8 -9.33 7.51 -5.10
C PRO A 8 -8.64 6.15 -5.28
N ASN A 9 -7.70 5.79 -4.43
CA ASN A 9 -6.99 4.50 -4.47
C ASN A 9 -7.56 3.46 -3.49
N LEU A 10 -8.73 3.72 -2.93
CA LEU A 10 -9.43 2.78 -2.06
C LEU A 10 -10.13 1.70 -2.91
N ARG A 11 -9.87 0.44 -2.60
CA ARG A 11 -10.49 -0.71 -3.28
C ARG A 11 -10.49 -1.97 -2.44
N ASP A 12 -11.51 -2.77 -2.66
CA ASP A 12 -11.59 -4.15 -2.19
C ASP A 12 -10.65 -5.02 -3.04
N MET A 13 -9.91 -5.91 -2.39
CA MET A 13 -9.04 -6.88 -3.05
C MET A 13 -9.83 -8.10 -3.56
N GLY A 14 -11.13 -8.16 -3.29
CA GLY A 14 -12.04 -9.22 -3.75
C GLY A 14 -12.05 -9.38 -5.26
N GLY A 15 -12.21 -10.63 -5.72
CA GLY A 15 -12.22 -10.98 -7.13
C GLY A 15 -10.84 -11.16 -7.78
N ILE A 16 -9.73 -10.86 -7.06
CA ILE A 16 -8.39 -11.18 -7.56
C ILE A 16 -8.20 -12.70 -7.57
N LYS A 17 -7.79 -13.23 -8.72
CA LYS A 17 -7.58 -14.67 -8.90
C LYS A 17 -6.38 -15.16 -8.07
N VAL A 18 -6.60 -16.25 -7.37
CA VAL A 18 -5.59 -16.98 -6.58
C VAL A 18 -5.61 -18.46 -6.95
N LYS A 19 -4.61 -19.25 -6.51
CA LYS A 19 -4.45 -20.66 -6.88
C LYS A 19 -5.73 -21.49 -6.69
N ASN A 20 -6.47 -21.26 -5.61
CA ASN A 20 -7.62 -22.09 -5.22
C ASN A 20 -8.96 -21.35 -5.31
N GLY A 21 -9.07 -20.32 -6.15
CA GLY A 21 -10.28 -19.53 -6.32
C GLY A 21 -10.01 -18.03 -6.51
N TYR A 22 -10.71 -17.22 -5.77
CA TYR A 22 -10.60 -15.76 -5.82
C TYR A 22 -10.51 -15.19 -4.40
N VAL A 23 -9.88 -14.04 -4.25
CA VAL A 23 -9.95 -13.30 -2.99
C VAL A 23 -11.41 -12.96 -2.71
N LYS A 24 -11.89 -13.33 -1.53
CA LYS A 24 -13.27 -13.08 -1.11
C LYS A 24 -13.51 -11.57 -0.91
N PRO A 25 -14.55 -11.00 -1.54
CA PRO A 25 -14.89 -9.59 -1.33
C PRO A 25 -15.23 -9.28 0.13
N GLY A 26 -14.97 -8.04 0.55
CA GLY A 26 -15.27 -7.55 1.88
C GLY A 26 -14.35 -8.10 2.98
N ARG A 27 -13.15 -8.57 2.63
CA ARG A 27 -12.16 -9.06 3.61
C ARG A 27 -10.94 -8.17 3.71
N LEU A 28 -10.39 -7.75 2.59
CA LEU A 28 -9.16 -6.98 2.50
C LEU A 28 -9.42 -5.72 1.66
N ILE A 29 -9.25 -4.55 2.24
CA ILE A 29 -9.43 -3.26 1.58
C ILE A 29 -8.10 -2.52 1.62
N ARG A 30 -7.54 -2.25 0.46
CA ARG A 30 -6.36 -1.41 0.29
C ARG A 30 -6.77 0.03 0.05
N SER A 31 -6.04 1.00 0.65
CA SER A 31 -6.42 2.41 0.53
C SER A 31 -5.23 3.37 0.60
N GLY A 32 -5.45 4.60 0.11
CA GLY A 32 -4.74 5.79 0.54
C GLY A 32 -5.27 6.28 1.89
N ALA A 33 -4.77 7.42 2.36
CA ALA A 33 -5.20 8.01 3.62
C ALA A 33 -6.70 8.34 3.60
N LEU A 34 -7.37 8.09 4.72
CA LEU A 34 -8.84 8.12 4.83
C LEU A 34 -9.38 9.50 5.21
N TRP A 35 -8.54 10.47 5.51
CA TRP A 35 -8.90 11.77 6.10
C TRP A 35 -9.95 12.60 5.31
N ARG A 36 -10.20 12.27 4.04
CA ARG A 36 -11.22 12.91 3.21
C ARG A 36 -12.53 12.14 3.14
N LEU A 37 -12.66 11.01 3.84
CA LEU A 37 -13.92 10.29 3.87
C LEU A 37 -14.95 11.06 4.68
N GLU A 38 -16.14 11.19 4.12
CA GLU A 38 -17.31 11.73 4.80
C GLU A 38 -18.20 10.59 5.30
N ASP A 39 -19.12 10.86 6.21
CA ASP A 39 -20.05 9.85 6.78
C ASP A 39 -20.77 9.04 5.69
N LYS A 40 -21.17 9.68 4.59
CA LYS A 40 -21.79 9.01 3.43
C LYS A 40 -20.87 8.02 2.73
N ASP A 41 -19.55 8.23 2.80
CA ASP A 41 -18.54 7.35 2.20
C ASP A 41 -18.25 6.19 3.16
N ILE A 42 -18.16 6.50 4.45
CA ILE A 42 -17.98 5.48 5.51
C ILE A 42 -19.14 4.48 5.49
N ALA A 43 -20.37 4.95 5.31
CA ALA A 43 -21.54 4.08 5.20
C ALA A 43 -21.46 3.06 4.05
N LYS A 44 -20.67 3.34 3.00
CA LYS A 44 -20.49 2.43 1.84
C LYS A 44 -19.39 1.38 2.08
N LEU A 45 -18.57 1.52 3.10
CA LEU A 45 -17.47 0.58 3.38
C LEU A 45 -17.98 -0.77 3.91
N GLY A 46 -19.21 -0.81 4.43
CA GLY A 46 -19.75 -1.98 5.11
C GLY A 46 -19.15 -2.16 6.51
N SER A 47 -19.13 -3.38 6.99
CA SER A 47 -18.54 -3.70 8.30
C SER A 47 -17.01 -3.71 8.21
N ILE A 48 -16.36 -2.88 9.01
CA ILE A 48 -14.90 -2.80 9.11
C ILE A 48 -14.48 -3.31 10.49
N ALA A 49 -13.65 -4.33 10.53
CA ALA A 49 -13.10 -4.90 11.75
C ALA A 49 -11.93 -4.06 12.28
N ALA A 50 -11.01 -3.67 11.40
CA ALA A 50 -9.86 -2.86 11.80
C ALA A 50 -9.33 -1.98 10.66
N VAL A 51 -8.64 -0.90 11.05
CA VAL A 51 -7.88 0.00 10.16
C VAL A 51 -6.42 -0.03 10.56
N TYR A 52 -5.56 -0.48 9.66
CA TYR A 52 -4.10 -0.46 9.81
C TYR A 52 -3.52 0.78 9.13
N ASP A 53 -3.12 1.76 9.91
CA ASP A 53 -2.46 2.98 9.42
C ASP A 53 -0.94 2.81 9.45
N MET A 54 -0.34 2.73 8.27
CA MET A 54 1.11 2.58 8.08
C MET A 54 1.85 3.92 7.91
N ARG A 55 1.18 5.04 8.11
CA ARG A 55 1.78 6.37 8.00
C ARG A 55 2.69 6.68 9.20
N SER A 56 3.64 7.58 8.99
CA SER A 56 4.41 8.13 10.11
C SER A 56 3.54 8.96 11.05
N GLU A 57 4.01 9.17 12.29
CA GLU A 57 3.34 10.04 13.27
C GLU A 57 3.02 11.42 12.69
N ASN A 58 3.95 12.01 11.94
CA ASN A 58 3.77 13.33 11.34
C ASN A 58 2.69 13.33 10.25
N GLU A 59 2.64 12.30 9.37
CA GLU A 59 1.60 12.17 8.35
C GLU A 59 0.22 12.05 8.98
N ARG A 60 0.13 11.26 10.03
CA ARG A 60 -1.10 11.02 10.79
C ARG A 60 -1.59 12.25 11.53
N ALA A 61 -0.69 12.94 12.24
CA ALA A 61 -1.03 14.16 12.97
C ALA A 61 -1.53 15.28 12.05
N TYR A 62 -1.04 15.30 10.80
CA TYR A 62 -1.40 16.32 9.82
C TYR A 62 -2.75 16.09 9.15
N HIS A 63 -3.07 14.83 8.90
CA HIS A 63 -4.29 14.39 8.25
C HIS A 63 -4.87 13.21 9.04
N PRO A 64 -5.46 13.46 10.21
CA PRO A 64 -6.07 12.39 10.99
C PRO A 64 -7.22 11.75 10.22
N ASP A 65 -7.30 10.43 10.26
CA ASP A 65 -8.43 9.72 9.65
C ASP A 65 -9.71 9.92 10.47
N PRO A 66 -10.88 9.91 9.84
CA PRO A 66 -12.14 9.92 10.52
C PRO A 66 -12.34 8.62 11.30
N GLU A 67 -13.16 8.66 12.32
CA GLU A 67 -13.57 7.46 13.03
C GLU A 67 -14.54 6.62 12.18
N ILE A 68 -14.24 5.33 12.01
CA ILE A 68 -15.14 4.37 11.38
C ILE A 68 -15.80 3.56 12.50
N PRO A 69 -17.13 3.64 12.63
CA PRO A 69 -17.85 2.97 13.73
C PRO A 69 -17.57 1.47 13.78
N GLY A 70 -17.17 0.99 14.94
CA GLY A 70 -16.90 -0.43 15.18
C GLY A 70 -15.52 -0.93 14.74
N ALA A 71 -14.72 -0.11 14.06
CA ALA A 71 -13.38 -0.49 13.64
C ALA A 71 -12.34 -0.23 14.73
N GLU A 72 -11.43 -1.18 14.95
CA GLU A 72 -10.22 -0.98 15.76
C GLU A 72 -9.16 -0.22 14.92
N TYR A 73 -8.53 0.81 15.51
CA TYR A 73 -7.46 1.58 14.85
C TYR A 73 -6.09 1.15 15.34
N ILE A 74 -5.28 0.62 14.43
CA ILE A 74 -3.96 0.08 14.72
C ILE A 74 -2.92 0.86 13.91
N HIS A 75 -2.04 1.58 14.62
CA HIS A 75 -0.98 2.36 14.01
C HIS A 75 0.34 1.59 14.00
N ILE A 76 0.83 1.24 12.81
CA ILE A 76 2.12 0.57 12.61
C ILE A 76 2.87 1.31 11.51
N PRO A 77 3.67 2.33 11.85
CA PRO A 77 4.38 3.12 10.86
C PRO A 77 5.46 2.29 10.18
N ILE A 78 5.29 1.99 8.91
CA ILE A 78 6.34 1.37 8.10
C ILE A 78 7.25 2.48 7.60
N THR A 79 8.45 2.56 8.16
CA THR A 79 9.48 3.54 7.81
C THR A 79 10.67 2.85 7.15
N GLU A 80 11.34 3.55 6.25
CA GLU A 80 12.57 3.10 5.62
C GLU A 80 13.72 3.15 6.62
N ASN A 81 14.18 2.03 7.15
CA ASN A 81 15.43 1.88 7.93
C ASN A 81 15.86 3.14 8.75
N GLY A 82 14.93 3.78 9.46
CA GLY A 82 15.20 4.98 10.28
C GLY A 82 15.56 6.25 9.50
N ARG A 83 15.58 6.24 8.17
CA ARG A 83 15.84 7.44 7.36
C ARG A 83 14.54 8.20 7.08
N ARG A 84 14.24 9.16 7.93
CA ARG A 84 13.09 10.09 7.91
C ARG A 84 13.04 11.02 6.67
N ARG A 85 13.30 10.57 5.46
CA ARG A 85 13.51 11.51 4.34
C ARG A 85 12.31 11.79 3.44
N PHE A 86 11.17 11.12 3.60
CA PHE A 86 10.04 11.33 2.69
C PHE A 86 8.81 12.03 3.27
N VAL A 87 8.84 12.48 4.51
CA VAL A 87 7.62 13.05 5.07
C VAL A 87 7.88 14.26 5.92
N GLN A 88 7.85 15.40 5.29
CA GLN A 88 7.32 16.57 5.95
C GLN A 88 5.87 16.72 5.49
N SER A 89 4.95 16.30 6.32
CA SER A 89 3.52 16.24 6.08
C SER A 89 2.82 17.58 5.85
N LYS A 90 3.54 18.69 6.02
CA LYS A 90 3.06 20.05 5.83
C LYS A 90 3.15 20.58 4.40
N ARG A 91 3.71 19.80 3.46
CA ARG A 91 3.99 20.32 2.14
C ARG A 91 2.83 20.12 1.19
N THR A 92 2.48 21.17 0.49
CA THR A 92 1.57 21.16 -0.66
C THR A 92 2.16 20.28 -1.77
N LEU A 93 1.37 19.96 -2.77
CA LEU A 93 1.89 19.23 -3.94
C LEU A 93 3.03 20.01 -4.64
N PRO A 94 2.95 21.33 -4.89
CA PRO A 94 4.06 22.11 -5.41
C PRO A 94 5.34 21.98 -4.58
N ASP A 95 5.25 22.05 -3.24
CA ASP A 95 6.42 21.93 -2.38
C ASP A 95 7.10 20.55 -2.52
N LYS A 96 6.31 19.48 -2.63
CA LYS A 96 6.84 18.12 -2.85
C LYS A 96 7.52 18.00 -4.20
N VAL A 97 6.93 18.59 -5.23
CA VAL A 97 7.49 18.62 -6.58
C VAL A 97 8.81 19.38 -6.58
N GLU A 98 8.89 20.54 -5.93
CA GLU A 98 10.13 21.33 -5.82
C GLU A 98 11.26 20.57 -5.13
N ASP A 99 10.97 19.85 -4.03
CA ASP A 99 11.98 19.01 -3.37
C ASP A 99 12.54 17.91 -4.27
N ILE A 100 11.65 17.28 -5.08
CA ILE A 100 12.07 16.25 -6.02
C ILE A 100 12.91 16.88 -7.15
N LEU A 101 12.52 18.06 -7.62
CA LEU A 101 13.27 18.79 -8.64
C LEU A 101 14.65 19.26 -8.16
N GLU A 102 14.82 19.53 -6.87
CA GLU A 102 16.14 19.79 -6.29
C GLU A 102 17.07 18.57 -6.47
N GLY A 103 16.58 17.36 -6.20
CA GLY A 103 17.31 16.12 -6.51
C GLY A 103 17.65 15.99 -7.99
N TYR A 104 16.75 16.36 -8.89
CA TYR A 104 16.99 16.39 -10.33
C TYR A 104 18.12 17.36 -10.71
N ARG A 105 18.10 18.59 -10.17
CA ARG A 105 19.15 19.61 -10.39
C ARG A 105 20.51 19.18 -9.88
N CYS A 106 20.54 18.44 -8.76
CA CYS A 106 21.77 17.90 -8.16
C CYS A 106 22.25 16.60 -8.81
N SER A 107 21.64 16.16 -9.93
CA SER A 107 21.96 14.91 -10.61
C SER A 107 21.91 13.68 -9.69
N GLU A 108 21.00 13.66 -8.72
CA GLU A 108 20.78 12.49 -7.88
C GLU A 108 20.38 11.27 -8.72
N PRO A 109 20.65 10.04 -8.24
CA PRO A 109 20.27 8.82 -8.92
C PRO A 109 18.81 8.85 -9.35
N ALA A 110 18.52 8.28 -10.51
CA ALA A 110 17.17 8.19 -11.04
C ALA A 110 16.22 7.66 -9.96
N SER A 111 15.00 8.22 -9.90
CA SER A 111 13.94 7.81 -8.98
C SER A 111 13.80 6.28 -8.88
N ALA A 112 13.99 5.58 -10.01
CA ALA A 112 13.92 4.13 -10.08
C ALA A 112 14.89 3.41 -9.14
N GLN A 113 16.16 3.84 -9.06
CA GLN A 113 17.15 3.20 -8.19
C GLN A 113 16.84 3.46 -6.72
N ARG A 114 16.56 4.70 -6.37
CA ARG A 114 16.24 5.09 -4.99
C ARG A 114 14.98 4.39 -4.48
N MET A 115 13.92 4.34 -5.30
CA MET A 115 12.69 3.68 -4.92
C MET A 115 12.84 2.16 -4.81
N ARG A 116 13.74 1.51 -5.58
CA ARG A 116 14.06 0.09 -5.38
C ARG A 116 14.63 -0.18 -3.98
N GLU A 117 15.55 0.68 -3.51
CA GLU A 117 16.12 0.56 -2.16
C GLU A 117 15.05 0.75 -1.08
N VAL A 118 14.13 1.70 -1.28
CA VAL A 118 12.98 1.94 -0.41
C VAL A 118 12.10 0.69 -0.31
N TYR A 119 11.71 0.12 -1.45
CA TYR A 119 10.83 -1.06 -1.48
C TYR A 119 11.50 -2.30 -0.89
N SER A 120 12.78 -2.52 -1.16
CA SER A 120 13.58 -3.57 -0.50
C SER A 120 13.65 -3.36 1.01
N GLY A 121 13.86 -2.12 1.46
CA GLY A 121 13.90 -1.76 2.88
C GLY A 121 12.57 -1.99 3.59
N MET A 122 11.44 -1.77 2.93
CA MET A 122 10.12 -2.06 3.50
C MET A 122 9.96 -3.55 3.81
N VAL A 123 10.35 -4.44 2.89
CA VAL A 123 10.26 -5.90 3.11
C VAL A 123 11.12 -6.34 4.29
N LEU A 124 12.30 -5.76 4.44
CA LEU A 124 13.22 -6.08 5.54
C LEU A 124 12.84 -5.41 6.88
N SER A 125 11.84 -4.55 6.88
CA SER A 125 11.39 -3.85 8.09
C SER A 125 10.60 -4.78 9.02
N ALA A 126 10.96 -4.79 10.30
CA ALA A 126 10.18 -5.46 11.33
C ALA A 126 8.74 -4.93 11.41
N ASP A 127 8.50 -3.66 11.04
CA ASP A 127 7.19 -3.05 11.05
C ASP A 127 6.27 -3.64 9.96
N ALA A 128 6.83 -3.97 8.79
CA ALA A 128 6.08 -4.67 7.75
C ALA A 128 5.66 -6.07 8.22
N GLY A 129 6.55 -6.80 8.91
CA GLY A 129 6.22 -8.08 9.53
C GLY A 129 5.10 -7.94 10.57
N ARG A 130 5.18 -6.94 11.46
CA ARG A 130 4.13 -6.66 12.46
C ARG A 130 2.80 -6.29 11.83
N CYS A 131 2.82 -5.50 10.76
CA CYS A 131 1.62 -5.12 10.02
C CYS A 131 0.95 -6.35 9.38
N LEU A 132 1.73 -7.18 8.71
CA LEU A 132 1.25 -8.42 8.11
C LEU A 132 0.68 -9.38 9.17
N GLU A 133 1.40 -9.58 10.28
CA GLU A 133 0.94 -10.38 11.43
C GLU A 133 -0.41 -9.88 11.95
N GLY A 134 -0.51 -8.57 12.19
CA GLY A 134 -1.72 -7.96 12.72
C GLY A 134 -2.92 -8.16 11.79
N ILE A 135 -2.75 -7.91 10.48
CA ILE A 135 -3.82 -8.09 9.47
C ILE A 135 -4.28 -9.55 9.45
N ILE A 136 -3.35 -10.51 9.42
CA ILE A 136 -3.66 -11.94 9.40
C ILE A 136 -4.46 -12.32 10.66
N ARG A 137 -3.99 -11.93 11.84
CA ARG A 137 -4.66 -12.24 13.11
C ARG A 137 -6.02 -11.60 13.23
N THR A 138 -6.16 -10.32 12.86
CA THR A 138 -7.48 -9.66 12.88
C THR A 138 -8.49 -10.41 12.01
N VAL A 139 -8.10 -10.84 10.80
CA VAL A 139 -8.99 -11.61 9.92
C VAL A 139 -9.37 -12.96 10.54
N VAL A 140 -8.42 -13.64 11.19
CA VAL A 140 -8.66 -14.94 11.84
C VAL A 140 -9.53 -14.82 13.07
N GLU A 141 -9.30 -13.82 13.91
CA GLU A 141 -10.00 -13.59 15.18
C GLU A 141 -11.40 -13.03 14.99
N GLN A 142 -11.53 -11.98 14.17
CA GLN A 142 -12.81 -11.29 13.96
C GLN A 142 -13.76 -12.06 13.04
N ARG A 143 -13.25 -12.88 12.13
CA ARG A 143 -14.03 -13.70 11.16
C ARG A 143 -15.03 -12.97 10.30
N GLU A 144 -15.49 -11.80 10.70
CA GLU A 144 -16.43 -10.94 10.00
C GLU A 144 -15.85 -9.53 9.85
N GLY A 145 -16.39 -8.78 8.87
CA GLY A 145 -15.90 -7.45 8.51
C GLY A 145 -14.61 -7.46 7.68
N ALA A 146 -14.30 -6.32 7.10
CA ALA A 146 -13.10 -6.11 6.32
C ALA A 146 -11.98 -5.50 7.16
N VAL A 147 -10.75 -5.76 6.79
CA VAL A 147 -9.59 -5.04 7.29
C VAL A 147 -9.17 -4.01 6.24
N ILE A 148 -9.15 -2.73 6.63
CA ILE A 148 -8.57 -1.67 5.82
C ILE A 148 -7.09 -1.54 6.19
N TYR A 149 -6.20 -1.50 5.21
CA TYR A 149 -4.79 -1.16 5.42
C TYR A 149 -4.36 -0.09 4.43
N HIS A 150 -3.76 0.97 4.95
CA HIS A 150 -3.48 2.15 4.15
C HIS A 150 -2.17 2.85 4.53
N CYS A 151 -1.74 3.70 3.62
CA CYS A 151 -0.70 4.70 3.86
C CYS A 151 -1.15 6.06 3.29
N SER A 152 -0.25 6.94 2.88
CA SER A 152 -0.65 8.26 2.36
C SER A 152 -1.36 8.18 1.01
N ALA A 153 -0.73 7.55 0.00
CA ALA A 153 -1.28 7.39 -1.35
C ALA A 153 -1.88 6.01 -1.63
N GLY A 154 -1.73 5.05 -0.70
CA GLY A 154 -2.10 3.65 -0.94
C GLY A 154 -1.21 2.95 -1.97
N LYS A 155 -0.06 3.54 -2.31
CA LYS A 155 0.84 3.09 -3.38
C LYS A 155 1.96 2.19 -2.84
N ASP A 156 2.89 2.77 -2.07
CA ASP A 156 4.16 2.12 -1.71
C ASP A 156 3.97 1.11 -0.56
N ARG A 157 3.78 1.58 0.66
CA ARG A 157 3.61 0.73 1.85
C ARG A 157 2.42 -0.23 1.70
N ALA A 158 1.27 0.30 1.33
CA ALA A 158 0.09 -0.51 1.08
C ALA A 158 0.28 -1.47 -0.11
N GLY A 159 1.06 -1.06 -1.13
CA GLY A 159 1.40 -1.90 -2.27
C GLY A 159 2.25 -3.12 -1.90
N VAL A 160 3.27 -2.91 -1.08
CA VAL A 160 4.13 -4.01 -0.59
C VAL A 160 3.32 -4.97 0.29
N ILE A 161 2.55 -4.46 1.26
CA ILE A 161 1.69 -5.30 2.09
C ILE A 161 0.66 -6.06 1.26
N SER A 162 0.00 -5.41 0.27
CA SER A 162 -0.91 -6.10 -0.66
C SER A 162 -0.22 -7.25 -1.40
N ALA A 163 0.97 -7.01 -1.93
CA ALA A 163 1.73 -8.02 -2.67
C ALA A 163 2.05 -9.24 -1.79
N MET A 164 2.43 -9.00 -0.52
CA MET A 164 2.72 -10.06 0.44
C MET A 164 1.45 -10.85 0.83
N LEU A 165 0.33 -10.17 1.08
CA LEU A 165 -0.97 -10.81 1.36
C LEU A 165 -1.44 -11.63 0.15
N LEU A 166 -1.34 -11.07 -1.06
CA LEU A 166 -1.72 -11.78 -2.29
C LEU A 166 -0.84 -13.00 -2.55
N ARG A 167 0.48 -12.92 -2.33
CA ARG A 167 1.36 -14.10 -2.40
C ARG A 167 0.97 -15.17 -1.39
N LEU A 168 0.64 -14.78 -0.15
CA LEU A 168 0.16 -15.72 0.87
C LEU A 168 -1.14 -16.41 0.43
N LEU A 169 -2.04 -15.69 -0.22
CA LEU A 169 -3.28 -16.26 -0.78
C LEU A 169 -3.05 -17.09 -2.05
N GLY A 170 -1.83 -17.10 -2.59
CA GLY A 170 -1.47 -17.86 -3.78
C GLY A 170 -1.83 -17.19 -5.10
N ALA A 171 -1.85 -15.85 -5.14
CA ALA A 171 -1.96 -15.10 -6.38
C ALA A 171 -0.69 -15.23 -7.23
N GLU A 172 -0.86 -15.30 -8.55
CA GLU A 172 0.25 -15.21 -9.48
C GLU A 172 0.82 -13.78 -9.54
N ASP A 173 2.09 -13.65 -9.85
CA ASP A 173 2.77 -12.35 -9.95
C ASP A 173 2.04 -11.41 -10.91
N SER A 174 1.49 -11.91 -12.01
CA SER A 174 0.69 -11.13 -12.97
C SER A 174 -0.49 -10.42 -12.31
N ALA A 175 -1.21 -11.09 -11.41
CA ALA A 175 -2.34 -10.52 -10.68
C ALA A 175 -1.85 -9.49 -9.61
N ILE A 176 -0.74 -9.78 -8.96
CA ILE A 176 -0.11 -8.87 -7.99
C ILE A 176 0.34 -7.57 -8.67
N TYR A 177 1.01 -7.68 -9.82
CA TYR A 177 1.41 -6.50 -10.60
C TYR A 177 0.21 -5.74 -11.15
N ALA A 178 -0.85 -6.42 -11.59
CA ALA A 178 -2.06 -5.77 -12.09
C ALA A 178 -2.72 -4.92 -10.98
N ASP A 179 -2.88 -5.46 -9.76
CA ASP A 179 -3.37 -4.67 -8.63
C ASP A 179 -2.45 -3.48 -8.33
N TYR A 180 -1.15 -3.70 -8.25
CA TYR A 180 -0.21 -2.64 -7.92
C TYR A 180 -0.26 -1.50 -8.94
N LEU A 181 -0.26 -1.83 -10.24
CA LEU A 181 -0.27 -0.84 -11.32
C LEU A 181 -1.62 -0.15 -11.53
N TYR A 182 -2.72 -0.75 -11.07
CA TYR A 182 -4.03 -0.09 -11.04
C TYR A 182 -3.96 1.23 -10.26
N THR A 183 -3.03 1.38 -9.34
CA THR A 183 -2.76 2.63 -8.62
C THR A 183 -2.56 3.82 -9.57
N ASN A 184 -1.90 3.65 -10.73
CA ASN A 184 -1.70 4.72 -11.71
C ASN A 184 -3.03 5.17 -12.35
N THR A 185 -3.95 4.26 -12.55
CA THR A 185 -5.31 4.58 -13.01
C THR A 185 -6.11 5.27 -11.90
N ALA A 186 -6.03 4.75 -10.69
CA ALA A 186 -6.75 5.30 -9.55
C ALA A 186 -6.30 6.72 -9.19
N LEU A 187 -5.01 7.02 -9.33
CA LEU A 187 -4.37 8.31 -9.02
C LEU A 187 -4.04 9.14 -10.28
N SER A 188 -4.72 8.89 -11.40
CA SER A 188 -4.42 9.56 -12.67
C SER A 188 -4.51 11.09 -12.60
N HIS A 189 -5.44 11.61 -11.80
CA HIS A 189 -5.60 13.05 -11.58
C HIS A 189 -4.40 13.64 -10.82
N GLU A 190 -4.00 13.00 -9.72
CA GLU A 190 -2.85 13.41 -8.91
C GLU A 190 -1.53 13.34 -9.68
N LEU A 191 -1.40 12.35 -10.57
CA LEU A 191 -0.25 12.24 -11.45
C LEU A 191 -0.18 13.38 -12.46
N GLU A 192 -1.31 13.77 -13.05
CA GLU A 192 -1.36 14.90 -13.99
C GLU A 192 -1.12 16.24 -13.28
N GLU A 193 -1.64 16.41 -12.06
CA GLU A 193 -1.33 17.59 -11.25
C GLU A 193 0.17 17.70 -10.93
N ALA A 194 0.81 16.58 -10.54
CA ALA A 194 2.26 16.55 -10.27
C ALA A 194 3.08 16.87 -11.53
N ARG A 195 2.69 16.32 -12.68
CA ARG A 195 3.32 16.61 -13.97
C ARG A 195 3.18 18.10 -14.33
N SER A 196 1.98 18.62 -14.24
CA SER A 196 1.69 20.02 -14.54
C SER A 196 2.47 20.97 -13.64
N ALA A 197 2.55 20.67 -12.33
CA ALA A 197 3.35 21.44 -11.38
C ALA A 197 4.84 21.43 -11.72
N ALA A 198 5.39 20.28 -12.10
CA ALA A 198 6.81 20.16 -12.51
C ALA A 198 7.10 20.97 -13.78
N LEU A 199 6.22 20.90 -14.79
CA LEU A 199 6.35 21.67 -16.01
C LEU A 199 6.26 23.19 -15.75
N ALA A 200 5.36 23.62 -14.87
CA ALA A 200 5.23 25.03 -14.49
C ALA A 200 6.48 25.57 -13.78
N LEU A 201 7.16 24.74 -12.99
CA LEU A 201 8.35 25.15 -12.23
C LEU A 201 9.64 25.16 -13.05
N ILE A 202 9.80 24.24 -14.00
CA ILE A 202 11.09 24.09 -14.72
C ILE A 202 10.97 24.11 -16.25
N GLY A 203 9.77 23.89 -16.81
CA GLY A 203 9.53 23.92 -18.27
C GLY A 203 10.22 22.79 -19.06
N ASP A 204 10.63 21.70 -18.40
CA ASP A 204 11.37 20.60 -19.01
C ASP A 204 10.62 19.26 -18.81
N GLU A 205 10.32 18.59 -19.91
CA GLU A 205 9.66 17.27 -19.92
C GLU A 205 10.49 16.18 -19.22
N ARG A 206 11.82 16.26 -19.25
CA ARG A 206 12.68 15.30 -18.53
C ARG A 206 12.56 15.47 -17.04
N ALA A 207 12.48 16.72 -16.57
CA ALA A 207 12.23 17.02 -15.15
C ALA A 207 10.84 16.55 -14.72
N ALA A 208 9.81 16.77 -15.54
CA ALA A 208 8.47 16.28 -15.29
C ALA A 208 8.43 14.75 -15.17
N ASN A 209 9.09 14.03 -16.08
CA ASN A 209 9.21 12.57 -16.04
C ASN A 209 10.00 12.08 -14.82
N TYR A 210 11.03 12.81 -14.39
CA TYR A 210 11.75 12.51 -13.16
C TYR A 210 10.83 12.62 -11.93
N VAL A 211 10.03 13.68 -11.86
CA VAL A 211 9.04 13.88 -10.79
C VAL A 211 7.99 12.76 -10.81
N LEU A 212 7.40 12.48 -11.97
CA LEU A 212 6.43 11.38 -12.11
C LEU A 212 7.00 10.04 -11.66
N GLY A 213 8.31 9.83 -11.85
CA GLY A 213 9.02 8.67 -11.35
C GLY A 213 8.88 8.48 -9.82
N PHE A 214 8.55 9.47 -9.02
CA PHE A 214 8.28 9.33 -7.58
C PHE A 214 6.78 9.20 -7.25
N PHE A 215 5.90 9.70 -8.11
CA PHE A 215 4.46 9.67 -7.88
C PHE A 215 3.77 8.42 -8.46
N ALA A 216 4.16 7.97 -9.64
CA ALA A 216 3.58 6.80 -10.29
C ALA A 216 4.05 5.47 -9.66
N ALA A 217 3.26 4.43 -9.78
CA ALA A 217 3.66 3.06 -9.48
C ALA A 217 4.51 2.51 -10.64
N CYS A 218 5.70 1.97 -10.34
CA CYS A 218 6.60 1.37 -11.33
C CYS A 218 6.78 -0.13 -11.06
N PRO A 219 6.64 -1.00 -12.06
CA PRO A 219 6.84 -2.44 -11.88
C PRO A 219 8.21 -2.78 -11.27
N CYS A 220 9.24 -2.02 -11.63
CA CYS A 220 10.60 -2.25 -11.16
C CYS A 220 10.79 -2.05 -9.65
N TRP A 221 9.92 -1.30 -8.97
CA TRP A 221 9.99 -1.13 -7.52
C TRP A 221 9.35 -2.30 -6.80
N LEU A 222 8.18 -2.73 -7.27
CA LEU A 222 7.55 -3.91 -6.73
C LEU A 222 8.42 -5.15 -6.96
N ALA A 223 9.06 -5.27 -8.14
CA ALA A 223 10.03 -6.32 -8.43
C ALA A 223 11.15 -6.32 -7.39
N ALA A 224 11.71 -5.16 -7.02
CA ALA A 224 12.77 -5.09 -6.01
C ALA A 224 12.28 -5.59 -4.62
N ALA A 225 11.03 -5.30 -4.24
CA ALA A 225 10.44 -5.84 -3.01
C ALA A 225 10.30 -7.37 -3.08
N LEU A 226 9.71 -7.88 -4.15
CA LEU A 226 9.49 -9.32 -4.33
C LEU A 226 10.81 -10.09 -4.44
N ASP A 227 11.78 -9.59 -5.20
CA ASP A 227 13.14 -10.13 -5.29
C ASP A 227 13.83 -10.16 -3.92
N THR A 228 13.63 -9.10 -3.10
CA THR A 228 14.19 -9.03 -1.75
C THR A 228 13.56 -10.08 -0.84
N LEU A 229 12.24 -10.28 -0.94
CA LEU A 229 11.53 -11.34 -0.22
C LEU A 229 12.10 -12.70 -0.61
N ASP A 230 12.16 -13.01 -1.90
CA ASP A 230 12.59 -14.31 -2.42
C ASP A 230 14.07 -14.60 -2.07
N LYS A 231 14.95 -13.60 -2.16
CA LYS A 231 16.38 -13.77 -1.84
C LYS A 231 16.66 -13.97 -0.35
N ASN A 232 15.92 -13.32 0.52
CA ASN A 232 16.20 -13.38 1.96
C ASN A 232 15.38 -14.44 2.70
N PHE A 233 14.19 -14.77 2.19
CA PHE A 233 13.24 -15.63 2.89
C PHE A 233 12.77 -16.82 2.04
N TYR A 234 13.17 -16.92 0.78
CA TYR A 234 12.84 -17.97 -0.19
C TYR A 234 11.38 -18.04 -0.62
N SER A 235 10.44 -17.67 0.26
CA SER A 235 9.00 -17.65 -0.01
C SER A 235 8.29 -16.71 0.99
N ILE A 236 7.00 -16.47 0.76
CA ILE A 236 6.17 -15.71 1.72
C ILE A 236 5.98 -16.48 3.04
N GLU A 237 5.92 -17.82 3.00
CA GLU A 237 5.86 -18.66 4.20
C GLU A 237 7.16 -18.53 5.00
N GLY A 238 8.32 -18.54 4.32
CA GLY A 238 9.62 -18.29 4.95
C GLY A 238 9.71 -16.89 5.57
N TYR A 239 9.14 -15.88 4.91
CA TYR A 239 9.02 -14.53 5.49
C TYR A 239 8.16 -14.53 6.76
N ILE A 240 6.98 -15.14 6.70
CA ILE A 240 6.07 -15.22 7.85
C ILE A 240 6.76 -15.91 9.03
N ALA A 241 7.41 -17.01 8.79
CA ALA A 241 8.10 -17.77 9.84
C ALA A 241 9.25 -17.00 10.52
N GLN A 242 9.93 -16.12 9.79
CA GLN A 242 11.09 -15.38 10.30
C GLN A 242 10.76 -13.97 10.81
N MET A 243 9.79 -13.28 10.21
CA MET A 243 9.49 -11.87 10.46
C MET A 243 8.21 -11.65 11.28
N THR A 244 7.44 -12.70 11.52
CA THR A 244 6.17 -12.62 12.26
C THR A 244 6.09 -13.71 13.32
N LYS A 245 5.04 -13.63 14.15
CA LYS A 245 4.68 -14.68 15.10
C LYS A 245 3.43 -15.46 14.65
N VAL A 246 3.05 -15.31 13.37
CA VAL A 246 1.92 -16.04 12.78
C VAL A 246 2.27 -17.54 12.73
N THR A 247 1.41 -18.34 13.30
CA THR A 247 1.53 -19.79 13.24
C THR A 247 1.08 -20.32 11.87
N GLU A 248 1.50 -21.54 11.52
CA GLU A 248 1.05 -22.22 10.31
C GLU A 248 -0.49 -22.35 10.27
N TRP A 249 -1.10 -22.64 11.42
CA TRP A 249 -2.55 -22.73 11.55
C TRP A 249 -3.22 -21.38 11.25
N GLU A 250 -2.71 -20.26 11.79
CA GLU A 250 -3.25 -18.91 11.53
C GLU A 250 -3.12 -18.56 10.03
N ALA A 251 -2.02 -18.89 9.39
CA ALA A 251 -1.81 -18.64 7.97
C ALA A 251 -2.80 -19.45 7.09
N GLU A 252 -3.02 -20.72 7.40
CA GLU A 252 -4.00 -21.54 6.67
C GLU A 252 -5.44 -21.10 6.94
N GLU A 253 -5.76 -20.73 8.18
CA GLU A 253 -7.09 -20.22 8.51
C GLU A 253 -7.36 -18.86 7.83
N PHE A 254 -6.35 -17.99 7.73
CA PHE A 254 -6.43 -16.75 6.95
C PHE A 254 -6.76 -17.03 5.49
N LYS A 255 -6.05 -17.99 4.86
CA LYS A 255 -6.34 -18.41 3.48
C LYS A 255 -7.78 -18.90 3.35
N ARG A 256 -8.23 -19.75 4.27
CA ARG A 256 -9.59 -20.30 4.28
C ARG A 256 -10.68 -19.23 4.38
N ILE A 257 -10.43 -18.18 5.16
CA ILE A 257 -11.38 -17.07 5.36
C ILE A 257 -11.38 -16.11 4.17
N CYS A 258 -10.20 -15.86 3.57
CA CYS A 258 -10.01 -14.87 2.50
C CYS A 258 -10.22 -15.42 1.09
N ILE A 259 -10.35 -16.73 0.90
CA ILE A 259 -10.53 -17.34 -0.43
C ILE A 259 -11.96 -17.84 -0.57
N GLU A 260 -12.61 -17.46 -1.65
CA GLU A 260 -13.85 -18.10 -2.11
C GLU A 260 -13.58 -18.96 -3.34
N LYS A 261 -14.25 -20.13 -3.41
CA LYS A 261 -14.14 -21.02 -4.56
C LYS A 261 -14.83 -20.38 -5.76
N SER A 262 -14.33 -20.68 -6.97
CA SER A 262 -15.03 -20.32 -8.20
C SER A 262 -16.48 -20.85 -8.12
N PRO A 263 -17.48 -20.06 -8.49
CA PRO A 263 -18.76 -20.67 -8.80
C PRO A 263 -18.53 -21.64 -9.96
N ASP A 264 -18.91 -22.90 -9.76
CA ASP A 264 -18.89 -23.94 -10.79
C ASP A 264 -19.72 -23.54 -12.00
#